data_f38bb0ff74b8e999d464962af67ead9c
#
_entry.id   f38bb0ff74b8e999d464962af67ead9c
#
_cell.length_a   1.000
_cell.length_b   1.000
_cell.length_c   1.000
_cell.angle_alpha   90.00
_cell.angle_beta   90.00
_cell.angle_gamma   90.00
#
_symmetry.space_group_name_H-M   'P 1'
#
loop_
_entity.id
_entity.type
_entity.pdbx_description
1 polymer ?
#
loop_
_entity_poly.entity_id
_entity_poly.type
_entity_poly.pdbx_seq_one_letter_code
_entity_poly.pdbx_strand_id
1 'polypeptide(L)'
;MLTLAHYLSDFPFIAILRGVQAHECIAIADALVEAGFRAIEVPLNSPDAFYSIQLLAQHLPTTCLVGAGTVLDVAQVKMVADVGGKLIVMPHADTAIIAESKRLQMLCTPGVATLTEAFSALHAGADGLKLFPSESVPPSVLKAWRTVLPAETICLPVGGIKADAMLAYIEAGARGFGLGSNLYRAGMSVAQVRDNALAYAHAWREIET
;
A
#
# COMPACT_ATOMS: atom_id res chain seq x y z
N MET A 1 -17.81 -5.68 -2.01
CA MET A 1 -16.39 -5.77 -1.59
C MET A 1 -16.15 -4.70 -0.54
N LEU A 2 -15.28 -4.96 0.45
CA LEU A 2 -14.87 -3.97 1.44
C LEU A 2 -14.08 -2.85 0.75
N THR A 3 -14.14 -1.63 1.27
CA THR A 3 -13.43 -0.47 0.74
C THR A 3 -11.98 -0.42 1.23
N LEU A 4 -11.13 0.36 0.56
CA LEU A 4 -9.77 0.60 1.05
C LEU A 4 -9.78 1.21 2.47
N ALA A 5 -10.69 2.15 2.72
CA ALA A 5 -10.88 2.76 4.04
C ALA A 5 -11.16 1.72 5.15
N HIS A 6 -11.92 0.66 4.83
CA HIS A 6 -12.20 -0.40 5.79
C HIS A 6 -10.93 -1.17 6.20
N TYR A 7 -10.06 -1.53 5.22
CA TYR A 7 -8.82 -2.24 5.52
C TYR A 7 -7.77 -1.39 6.25
N LEU A 8 -7.92 -0.07 6.17
CA LEU A 8 -7.01 0.91 6.78
C LEU A 8 -7.61 1.60 8.02
N SER A 9 -8.78 1.14 8.52
CA SER A 9 -9.50 1.83 9.61
C SER A 9 -8.73 1.83 10.93
N ASP A 10 -8.22 0.67 11.33
CA ASP A 10 -7.61 0.49 12.64
C ASP A 10 -6.08 0.66 12.58
N PHE A 11 -5.49 0.28 11.44
CA PHE A 11 -4.05 0.30 11.23
C PHE A 11 -3.75 0.73 9.78
N PRO A 12 -3.50 2.02 9.51
CA PRO A 12 -3.56 2.58 8.16
C PRO A 12 -2.27 2.36 7.37
N PHE A 13 -1.77 1.13 7.34
CA PHE A 13 -0.53 0.80 6.66
C PHE A 13 -0.72 -0.27 5.60
N ILE A 14 -0.08 -0.05 4.43
CA ILE A 14 0.13 -1.05 3.40
C ILE A 14 1.59 -1.52 3.49
N ALA A 15 1.80 -2.78 3.83
CA ALA A 15 3.13 -3.38 3.85
C ALA A 15 3.60 -3.71 2.42
N ILE A 16 4.80 -3.29 2.07
CA ILE A 16 5.42 -3.49 0.75
C ILE A 16 6.55 -4.52 0.89
N LEU A 17 6.33 -5.74 0.42
CA LEU A 17 7.27 -6.86 0.55
C LEU A 17 8.15 -7.01 -0.70
N ARG A 18 8.91 -5.95 -1.03
CA ARG A 18 9.79 -5.96 -2.20
C ARG A 18 10.95 -6.94 -2.05
N GLY A 19 11.02 -7.91 -2.97
CA GLY A 19 12.08 -8.92 -3.00
C GLY A 19 11.82 -10.11 -2.08
N VAL A 20 10.60 -10.24 -1.51
CA VAL A 20 10.22 -11.40 -0.72
C VAL A 20 10.26 -12.67 -1.56
N GLN A 21 10.76 -13.75 -0.96
CA GLN A 21 10.77 -15.08 -1.54
C GLN A 21 9.48 -15.84 -1.18
N ALA A 22 9.01 -16.69 -2.08
CA ALA A 22 7.77 -17.44 -1.85
C ALA A 22 7.82 -18.33 -0.59
N HIS A 23 8.99 -18.89 -0.26
CA HIS A 23 9.15 -19.77 0.90
C HIS A 23 9.10 -19.04 2.26
N GLU A 24 9.31 -17.72 2.29
CA GLU A 24 9.32 -16.93 3.53
C GLU A 24 8.08 -16.01 3.67
N CYS A 25 7.33 -15.78 2.57
CA CYS A 25 6.28 -14.75 2.52
C CYS A 25 5.18 -14.95 3.57
N ILE A 26 4.80 -16.20 3.85
CA ILE A 26 3.78 -16.53 4.86
C ILE A 26 4.23 -16.12 6.26
N ALA A 27 5.43 -16.56 6.68
CA ALA A 27 5.93 -16.27 8.03
C ALA A 27 6.14 -14.75 8.25
N ILE A 28 6.55 -14.03 7.21
CA ILE A 28 6.67 -12.56 7.24
C ILE A 28 5.29 -11.92 7.35
N ALA A 29 4.32 -12.38 6.56
CA ALA A 29 2.96 -11.82 6.58
C ALA A 29 2.27 -12.09 7.93
N ASP A 30 2.44 -13.27 8.53
CA ASP A 30 1.91 -13.57 9.86
C ASP A 30 2.44 -12.59 10.92
N ALA A 31 3.75 -12.32 10.91
CA ALA A 31 4.36 -11.35 11.82
C ALA A 31 3.80 -9.93 11.63
N LEU A 32 3.52 -9.52 10.38
CA LEU A 32 2.89 -8.24 10.08
C LEU A 32 1.42 -8.20 10.56
N VAL A 33 0.65 -9.25 10.32
CA VAL A 33 -0.75 -9.35 10.75
C VAL A 33 -0.87 -9.37 12.28
N GLU A 34 0.04 -10.05 12.98
CA GLU A 34 0.15 -10.02 14.45
C GLU A 34 0.42 -8.60 14.97
N ALA A 35 1.22 -7.80 14.25
CA ALA A 35 1.50 -6.41 14.60
C ALA A 35 0.34 -5.44 14.25
N GLY A 36 -0.68 -5.89 13.51
CA GLY A 36 -1.88 -5.09 13.18
C GLY A 36 -2.07 -4.80 11.70
N PHE A 37 -1.12 -5.10 10.82
CA PHE A 37 -1.27 -4.86 9.39
C PHE A 37 -2.44 -5.65 8.79
N ARG A 38 -3.20 -4.99 7.90
CA ARG A 38 -4.33 -5.61 7.19
C ARG A 38 -4.24 -5.46 5.67
N ALA A 39 -3.22 -4.77 5.17
CA ALA A 39 -2.97 -4.63 3.74
C ALA A 39 -1.50 -4.94 3.42
N ILE A 40 -1.28 -5.86 2.47
CA ILE A 40 0.04 -6.35 2.07
C ILE A 40 0.11 -6.39 0.53
N GLU A 41 1.14 -5.81 -0.04
CA GLU A 41 1.44 -5.93 -1.46
C GLU A 41 2.81 -6.56 -1.70
N VAL A 42 2.88 -7.42 -2.72
CA VAL A 42 4.14 -7.95 -3.24
C VAL A 42 4.43 -7.26 -4.57
N PRO A 43 5.50 -6.47 -4.67
CA PRO A 43 5.89 -5.85 -5.93
C PRO A 43 6.19 -6.90 -7.00
N LEU A 44 5.65 -6.73 -8.23
CA LEU A 44 5.82 -7.70 -9.32
C LEU A 44 7.27 -7.86 -9.82
N ASN A 45 8.17 -7.00 -9.41
CA ASN A 45 9.61 -7.16 -9.62
C ASN A 45 10.31 -7.94 -8.48
N SER A 46 9.55 -8.61 -7.62
CA SER A 46 10.05 -9.60 -6.65
C SER A 46 10.15 -10.98 -7.30
N PRO A 47 10.99 -11.90 -6.78
CA PRO A 47 11.04 -13.29 -7.26
C PRO A 47 9.68 -13.97 -7.09
N ASP A 48 9.22 -14.70 -8.12
CA ASP A 48 7.97 -15.47 -8.11
C ASP A 48 6.77 -14.73 -7.47
N ALA A 49 6.64 -13.42 -7.78
CA ALA A 49 5.70 -12.52 -7.12
C ALA A 49 4.24 -13.03 -7.19
N PHE A 50 3.79 -13.53 -8.35
CA PHE A 50 2.43 -14.08 -8.46
C PHE A 50 2.20 -15.30 -7.58
N TYR A 51 3.21 -16.15 -7.43
CA TYR A 51 3.13 -17.31 -6.53
C TYR A 51 3.10 -16.87 -5.06
N SER A 52 3.91 -15.89 -4.68
CA SER A 52 3.85 -15.29 -3.33
C SER A 52 2.48 -14.68 -3.05
N ILE A 53 1.89 -13.93 -4.00
CA ILE A 53 0.54 -13.36 -3.88
C ILE A 53 -0.50 -14.48 -3.70
N GLN A 54 -0.41 -15.56 -4.48
CA GLN A 54 -1.31 -16.70 -4.38
C GLN A 54 -1.26 -17.34 -2.98
N LEU A 55 -0.05 -17.62 -2.47
CA LEU A 55 0.15 -18.19 -1.14
C LEU A 55 -0.45 -17.28 -0.06
N LEU A 56 -0.19 -15.99 -0.12
CA LEU A 56 -0.73 -15.01 0.84
C LEU A 56 -2.25 -14.90 0.76
N ALA A 57 -2.82 -14.86 -0.45
CA ALA A 57 -4.27 -14.77 -0.65
C ALA A 57 -5.02 -16.03 -0.16
N GLN A 58 -4.38 -17.19 -0.21
CA GLN A 58 -4.94 -18.45 0.31
C GLN A 58 -4.76 -18.61 1.82
N HIS A 59 -3.67 -18.08 2.38
CA HIS A 59 -3.30 -18.25 3.78
C HIS A 59 -3.97 -17.22 4.70
N LEU A 60 -3.97 -15.94 4.29
CA LEU A 60 -4.44 -14.86 5.15
C LEU A 60 -5.97 -14.80 5.19
N PRO A 61 -6.56 -14.38 6.33
CA PRO A 61 -8.01 -14.26 6.45
C PRO A 61 -8.56 -13.19 5.50
N THR A 62 -9.85 -13.27 5.18
CA THR A 62 -10.55 -12.32 4.30
C THR A 62 -10.59 -10.89 4.84
N THR A 63 -10.23 -10.69 6.11
CA THR A 63 -10.01 -9.37 6.73
C THR A 63 -8.68 -8.74 6.33
N CYS A 64 -7.80 -9.48 5.63
CA CYS A 64 -6.56 -8.96 5.08
C CYS A 64 -6.71 -8.72 3.57
N LEU A 65 -6.21 -7.59 3.12
CA LEU A 65 -6.12 -7.20 1.72
C LEU A 65 -4.76 -7.58 1.16
N VAL A 66 -4.72 -8.52 0.22
CA VAL A 66 -3.49 -8.96 -0.44
C VAL A 66 -3.50 -8.52 -1.90
N GLY A 67 -2.36 -8.08 -2.41
CA GLY A 67 -2.26 -7.75 -3.83
C GLY A 67 -0.85 -7.53 -4.34
N ALA A 68 -0.76 -6.84 -5.46
CA ALA A 68 0.49 -6.58 -6.15
C ALA A 68 0.88 -5.11 -6.12
N GLY A 69 2.19 -4.86 -5.96
CA GLY A 69 2.79 -3.57 -6.25
C GLY A 69 3.60 -3.57 -7.54
N THR A 70 3.99 -2.38 -7.96
CA THR A 70 4.78 -2.21 -9.19
C THR A 70 4.10 -2.82 -10.42
N VAL A 71 2.77 -2.68 -10.47
CA VAL A 71 1.98 -3.06 -11.63
C VAL A 71 2.16 -1.98 -12.69
N LEU A 72 2.61 -2.38 -13.89
CA LEU A 72 3.01 -1.48 -14.97
C LEU A 72 2.26 -1.75 -16.29
N ASP A 73 1.41 -2.77 -16.31
CA ASP A 73 0.72 -3.23 -17.52
C ASP A 73 -0.70 -3.71 -17.16
N VAL A 74 -1.65 -3.45 -18.07
CA VAL A 74 -3.06 -3.86 -17.91
C VAL A 74 -3.21 -5.38 -17.81
N ALA A 75 -2.40 -6.15 -18.56
CA ALA A 75 -2.45 -7.61 -18.51
C ALA A 75 -2.06 -8.16 -17.12
N GLN A 76 -1.16 -7.48 -16.41
CA GLN A 76 -0.75 -7.86 -15.05
C GLN A 76 -1.92 -7.79 -14.06
N VAL A 77 -2.88 -6.87 -14.25
CA VAL A 77 -4.07 -6.75 -13.38
C VAL A 77 -4.85 -8.06 -13.37
N LYS A 78 -5.10 -8.62 -14.56
CA LYS A 78 -5.78 -9.91 -14.68
C LYS A 78 -4.98 -11.03 -14.02
N MET A 79 -3.66 -11.08 -14.25
CA MET A 79 -2.79 -12.12 -13.66
C MET A 79 -2.83 -12.06 -12.12
N VAL A 80 -2.87 -10.85 -11.53
CA VAL A 80 -3.02 -10.67 -10.08
C VAL A 80 -4.39 -11.16 -9.60
N ALA A 81 -5.47 -10.85 -10.34
CA ALA A 81 -6.81 -11.32 -10.01
C ALA A 81 -6.90 -12.86 -10.07
N ASP A 82 -6.31 -13.48 -11.10
CA ASP A 82 -6.32 -14.93 -11.31
C ASP A 82 -5.63 -15.71 -10.16
N VAL A 83 -4.65 -15.10 -9.47
CA VAL A 83 -4.00 -15.69 -8.30
C VAL A 83 -4.62 -15.26 -6.95
N GLY A 84 -5.77 -14.58 -6.98
CA GLY A 84 -6.53 -14.21 -5.79
C GLY A 84 -6.18 -12.86 -5.18
N GLY A 85 -5.29 -12.07 -5.80
CA GLY A 85 -5.01 -10.70 -5.35
C GLY A 85 -6.20 -9.77 -5.55
N LYS A 86 -6.36 -8.79 -4.66
CA LYS A 86 -7.48 -7.83 -4.65
C LYS A 86 -7.05 -6.38 -4.56
N LEU A 87 -5.74 -6.12 -4.53
CA LEU A 87 -5.16 -4.78 -4.48
C LEU A 87 -4.15 -4.61 -5.61
N ILE A 88 -4.25 -3.49 -6.32
CA ILE A 88 -3.30 -3.05 -7.35
C ILE A 88 -2.63 -1.76 -6.87
N VAL A 89 -1.31 -1.79 -6.73
CA VAL A 89 -0.49 -0.63 -6.40
C VAL A 89 0.47 -0.33 -7.54
N MET A 90 0.48 0.91 -8.00
CA MET A 90 1.32 1.34 -9.12
C MET A 90 2.32 2.42 -8.68
N PRO A 91 3.49 2.53 -9.34
CA PRO A 91 4.41 3.66 -9.09
C PRO A 91 4.02 4.93 -9.85
N HIS A 92 3.03 4.90 -10.74
CA HIS A 92 2.58 5.95 -11.64
C HIS A 92 1.05 5.93 -11.77
N ALA A 93 0.46 6.92 -12.41
CA ALA A 93 -0.97 7.00 -12.66
C ALA A 93 -1.29 6.62 -14.12
N ASP A 94 -1.60 5.34 -14.35
CA ASP A 94 -2.11 4.84 -15.63
C ASP A 94 -3.62 4.57 -15.52
N THR A 95 -4.41 5.36 -16.25
CA THR A 95 -5.87 5.29 -16.20
C THR A 95 -6.43 3.98 -16.79
N ALA A 96 -5.71 3.33 -17.70
CA ALA A 96 -6.12 2.03 -18.24
C ALA A 96 -5.95 0.91 -17.21
N ILE A 97 -4.86 0.91 -16.44
CA ILE A 97 -4.64 -0.03 -15.34
C ILE A 97 -5.69 0.19 -14.24
N ILE A 98 -5.99 1.46 -13.90
CA ILE A 98 -7.04 1.79 -12.92
C ILE A 98 -8.40 1.27 -13.41
N ALA A 99 -8.80 1.57 -14.64
CA ALA A 99 -10.07 1.13 -15.21
C ALA A 99 -10.21 -0.40 -15.21
N GLU A 100 -9.15 -1.13 -15.60
CA GLU A 100 -9.15 -2.60 -15.56
C GLU A 100 -9.25 -3.14 -14.14
N SER A 101 -8.54 -2.52 -13.18
CA SER A 101 -8.66 -2.88 -11.76
C SER A 101 -10.11 -2.73 -11.27
N LYS A 102 -10.77 -1.64 -11.61
CA LYS A 102 -12.18 -1.42 -11.25
C LYS A 102 -13.12 -2.40 -11.97
N ARG A 103 -12.87 -2.71 -13.25
CA ARG A 103 -13.63 -3.71 -14.01
C ARG A 103 -13.56 -5.09 -13.34
N LEU A 104 -12.40 -5.47 -12.78
CA LEU A 104 -12.18 -6.71 -12.04
C LEU A 104 -12.54 -6.60 -10.54
N GLN A 105 -13.18 -5.51 -10.12
CA GLN A 105 -13.59 -5.27 -8.74
C GLN A 105 -12.41 -5.30 -7.74
N MET A 106 -11.24 -4.87 -8.17
CA MET A 106 -10.05 -4.75 -7.33
C MET A 106 -9.94 -3.33 -6.76
N LEU A 107 -9.31 -3.19 -5.61
CA LEU A 107 -8.89 -1.90 -5.07
C LEU A 107 -7.61 -1.43 -5.77
N CYS A 108 -7.50 -0.12 -6.02
CA CYS A 108 -6.39 0.43 -6.77
C CYS A 108 -5.84 1.71 -6.13
N THR A 109 -4.52 1.75 -5.92
CA THR A 109 -3.79 2.92 -5.40
C THR A 109 -2.65 3.30 -6.34
N PRO A 110 -2.92 4.14 -7.37
CA PRO A 110 -1.91 4.63 -8.30
C PRO A 110 -0.94 5.61 -7.64
N GLY A 111 0.31 5.62 -8.13
CA GLY A 111 1.33 6.58 -7.74
C GLY A 111 1.13 7.92 -8.42
N VAL A 112 1.19 9.00 -7.65
CA VAL A 112 1.04 10.38 -8.12
C VAL A 112 2.06 11.29 -7.44
N ALA A 113 2.57 12.26 -8.19
CA ALA A 113 3.46 13.31 -7.71
C ALA A 113 2.98 14.72 -8.09
N THR A 114 1.85 14.81 -8.80
CA THR A 114 1.22 16.07 -9.21
C THR A 114 -0.30 16.02 -9.01
N LEU A 115 -0.95 17.18 -8.88
CA LEU A 115 -2.41 17.27 -8.82
C LEU A 115 -3.08 16.79 -10.11
N THR A 116 -2.44 17.01 -11.28
CA THR A 116 -2.97 16.53 -12.56
C THR A 116 -3.08 15.01 -12.57
N GLU A 117 -2.05 14.31 -12.12
CA GLU A 117 -2.08 12.84 -11.96
C GLU A 117 -3.10 12.41 -10.92
N ALA A 118 -3.17 13.11 -9.79
CA ALA A 118 -4.13 12.82 -8.73
C ALA A 118 -5.57 12.88 -9.21
N PHE A 119 -5.97 13.97 -9.90
CA PHE A 119 -7.33 14.09 -10.44
C PHE A 119 -7.59 13.10 -11.57
N SER A 120 -6.62 12.85 -12.45
CA SER A 120 -6.74 11.83 -13.51
C SER A 120 -6.99 10.45 -12.91
N ALA A 121 -6.26 10.09 -11.86
CA ALA A 121 -6.43 8.82 -11.15
C ALA A 121 -7.79 8.71 -10.45
N LEU A 122 -8.24 9.75 -9.75
CA LEU A 122 -9.54 9.78 -9.08
C LEU A 122 -10.69 9.68 -10.09
N HIS A 123 -10.63 10.40 -11.21
CA HIS A 123 -11.64 10.31 -12.27
C HIS A 123 -11.69 8.92 -12.92
N ALA A 124 -10.57 8.20 -12.97
CA ALA A 124 -10.52 6.82 -13.44
C ALA A 124 -11.04 5.80 -12.40
N GLY A 125 -11.32 6.24 -11.16
CA GLY A 125 -11.92 5.41 -10.10
C GLY A 125 -10.93 4.86 -9.08
N ALA A 126 -9.74 5.46 -8.91
CA ALA A 126 -8.80 5.06 -7.87
C ALA A 126 -9.42 5.12 -6.47
N ASP A 127 -9.15 4.12 -5.63
CA ASP A 127 -9.66 4.01 -4.26
C ASP A 127 -8.82 4.82 -3.25
N GLY A 128 -7.59 5.16 -3.62
CA GLY A 128 -6.66 5.99 -2.88
C GLY A 128 -5.51 6.43 -3.77
N LEU A 129 -4.71 7.37 -3.30
CA LEU A 129 -3.55 7.92 -4.00
C LEU A 129 -2.27 7.58 -3.24
N LYS A 130 -1.36 6.86 -3.89
CA LYS A 130 0.00 6.66 -3.41
C LYS A 130 0.82 7.90 -3.76
N LEU A 131 1.23 8.68 -2.78
CA LEU A 131 2.12 9.84 -2.98
C LEU A 131 3.56 9.34 -3.11
N PHE A 132 4.08 9.27 -4.34
CA PHE A 132 5.35 8.61 -4.61
C PHE A 132 6.17 9.31 -5.71
N PRO A 133 7.48 9.52 -5.49
CA PRO A 133 8.17 9.31 -4.21
C PRO A 133 7.77 10.36 -3.17
N SER A 134 7.77 10.01 -1.87
CA SER A 134 7.34 10.93 -0.80
C SER A 134 8.14 12.22 -0.75
N GLU A 135 9.39 12.18 -1.19
CA GLU A 135 10.28 13.35 -1.29
C GLU A 135 9.74 14.40 -2.27
N SER A 136 8.97 13.99 -3.28
CA SER A 136 8.33 14.91 -4.24
C SER A 136 7.02 15.49 -3.70
N VAL A 137 6.41 14.86 -2.70
CA VAL A 137 5.16 15.30 -2.06
C VAL A 137 5.34 15.35 -0.54
N PRO A 138 6.21 16.25 -0.02
CA PRO A 138 6.40 16.42 1.41
C PRO A 138 5.12 16.93 2.09
N PRO A 139 5.03 16.90 3.43
CA PRO A 139 3.84 17.32 4.18
C PRO A 139 3.30 18.68 3.76
N SER A 140 4.16 19.66 3.48
CA SER A 140 3.75 21.00 3.03
C SER A 140 3.03 20.99 1.68
N VAL A 141 3.45 20.14 0.74
CA VAL A 141 2.80 19.95 -0.55
C VAL A 141 1.48 19.23 -0.39
N LEU A 142 1.44 18.15 0.39
CA LEU A 142 0.20 17.44 0.69
C LEU A 142 -0.84 18.36 1.33
N LYS A 143 -0.44 19.20 2.30
CA LYS A 143 -1.32 20.18 2.94
C LYS A 143 -1.93 21.13 1.91
N ALA A 144 -1.15 21.59 0.93
CA ALA A 144 -1.66 22.42 -0.16
C ALA A 144 -2.64 21.62 -1.06
N TRP A 145 -2.35 20.35 -1.39
CA TRP A 145 -3.25 19.51 -2.19
C TRP A 145 -4.58 19.27 -1.50
N ARG A 146 -4.60 19.13 -0.16
CA ARG A 146 -5.84 18.93 0.61
C ARG A 146 -6.83 20.09 0.49
N THR A 147 -6.40 21.26 0.06
CA THR A 147 -7.31 22.40 -0.18
C THR A 147 -8.19 22.22 -1.43
N VAL A 148 -7.82 21.32 -2.35
CA VAL A 148 -8.52 21.10 -3.63
C VAL A 148 -8.95 19.65 -3.85
N LEU A 149 -8.30 18.66 -3.21
CA LEU A 149 -8.72 17.27 -3.29
C LEU A 149 -10.03 17.06 -2.54
N PRO A 150 -10.90 16.13 -3.01
CA PRO A 150 -12.09 15.71 -2.26
C PRO A 150 -11.72 15.30 -0.82
N ALA A 151 -12.54 15.68 0.15
CA ALA A 151 -12.23 15.50 1.57
C ALA A 151 -12.00 14.04 1.97
N GLU A 152 -12.67 13.09 1.31
CA GLU A 152 -12.59 11.65 1.52
C GLU A 152 -11.39 10.99 0.85
N THR A 153 -10.63 11.69 0.01
CA THR A 153 -9.48 11.12 -0.71
C THR A 153 -8.47 10.53 0.27
N ILE A 154 -8.17 9.23 0.12
CA ILE A 154 -7.14 8.54 0.87
C ILE A 154 -5.79 8.84 0.23
N CYS A 155 -4.95 9.63 0.91
CA CYS A 155 -3.59 9.94 0.50
C CYS A 155 -2.61 9.11 1.33
N LEU A 156 -1.76 8.33 0.65
CA LEU A 156 -0.81 7.40 1.23
C LEU A 156 0.62 7.78 0.84
N PRO A 157 1.37 8.52 1.64
CA PRO A 157 2.79 8.75 1.41
C PRO A 157 3.57 7.43 1.37
N VAL A 158 4.45 7.29 0.36
CA VAL A 158 5.24 6.08 0.12
C VAL A 158 6.65 6.47 -0.33
N GLY A 159 7.65 5.81 0.24
CA GLY A 159 9.07 6.05 -0.06
C GLY A 159 9.81 6.55 1.17
N GLY A 160 10.65 5.71 1.76
CA GLY A 160 11.51 6.10 2.88
C GLY A 160 10.81 6.57 4.16
N ILE A 161 9.50 6.42 4.28
CA ILE A 161 8.73 6.86 5.47
C ILE A 161 9.28 6.18 6.72
N LYS A 162 9.70 6.98 7.68
CA LYS A 162 10.10 6.56 9.02
C LYS A 162 8.97 6.80 10.02
N ALA A 163 8.99 6.09 11.14
CA ALA A 163 7.98 6.22 12.18
C ALA A 163 7.87 7.66 12.73
N ASP A 164 8.99 8.33 12.93
CA ASP A 164 9.07 9.72 13.41
C ASP A 164 8.57 10.78 12.40
N ALA A 165 8.49 10.41 11.11
CA ALA A 165 7.99 11.31 10.07
C ALA A 165 6.45 11.25 9.89
N MET A 166 5.78 10.25 10.47
CA MET A 166 4.35 10.01 10.22
C MET A 166 3.46 11.15 10.70
N LEU A 167 3.71 11.70 11.90
CA LEU A 167 2.89 12.75 12.47
C LEU A 167 2.75 13.96 11.53
N ALA A 168 3.85 14.42 10.95
CA ALA A 168 3.83 15.58 10.03
C ALA A 168 2.96 15.33 8.78
N TYR A 169 2.94 14.09 8.27
CA TYR A 169 2.07 13.72 7.15
C TYR A 169 0.60 13.60 7.57
N ILE A 170 0.30 13.07 8.76
CA ILE A 170 -1.06 12.99 9.29
C ILE A 170 -1.63 14.40 9.50
N GLU A 171 -0.87 15.32 10.09
CA GLU A 171 -1.26 16.73 10.24
C GLU A 171 -1.46 17.45 8.88
N ALA A 172 -0.74 17.00 7.85
CA ALA A 172 -0.92 17.47 6.49
C ALA A 172 -2.12 16.85 5.77
N GLY A 173 -2.79 15.84 6.38
CA GLY A 173 -3.99 15.19 5.86
C GLY A 173 -3.76 13.86 5.13
N ALA A 174 -2.62 13.18 5.37
CA ALA A 174 -2.48 11.77 5.01
C ALA A 174 -3.47 10.92 5.82
N ARG A 175 -3.91 9.80 5.22
CA ARG A 175 -4.83 8.85 5.86
C ARG A 175 -4.24 7.45 5.98
N GLY A 176 -2.92 7.34 5.92
CA GLY A 176 -2.16 6.11 6.04
C GLY A 176 -0.85 6.19 5.27
N PHE A 177 -0.15 5.07 5.18
CA PHE A 177 1.19 5.02 4.58
C PHE A 177 1.43 3.71 3.86
N GLY A 178 2.28 3.73 2.81
CA GLY A 178 2.90 2.52 2.28
C GLY A 178 4.32 2.38 2.82
N LEU A 179 4.58 1.29 3.53
CA LEU A 179 5.84 1.03 4.23
C LEU A 179 6.65 -0.04 3.50
N GLY A 180 7.79 0.36 2.98
CA GLY A 180 8.73 -0.53 2.24
C GLY A 180 10.01 -0.78 3.01
N SER A 181 11.14 -0.24 2.56
CA SER A 181 12.50 -0.59 3.00
C SER A 181 12.79 -0.40 4.49
N ASN A 182 12.04 0.43 5.20
CA ASN A 182 12.15 0.60 6.65
C ASN A 182 11.33 -0.47 7.43
N LEU A 183 10.40 -1.15 6.77
CA LEU A 183 9.61 -2.26 7.33
C LEU A 183 10.23 -3.62 6.96
N TYR A 184 10.46 -3.84 5.66
CA TYR A 184 10.98 -5.08 5.10
C TYR A 184 12.01 -4.82 3.99
N ARG A 185 13.08 -5.61 4.00
CA ARG A 185 14.05 -5.77 2.89
C ARG A 185 14.33 -7.25 2.71
N ALA A 186 14.61 -7.67 1.48
CA ALA A 186 15.01 -9.04 1.18
C ALA A 186 16.15 -9.50 2.09
N GLY A 187 16.02 -10.69 2.67
CA GLY A 187 16.99 -11.28 3.60
C GLY A 187 16.80 -10.87 5.07
N MET A 188 15.85 -10.02 5.42
CA MET A 188 15.48 -9.80 6.82
C MET A 188 14.84 -11.05 7.42
N SER A 189 15.20 -11.37 8.65
CA SER A 189 14.51 -12.41 9.43
C SER A 189 13.09 -11.98 9.82
N VAL A 190 12.21 -12.96 10.05
CA VAL A 190 10.86 -12.70 10.55
C VAL A 190 10.86 -11.87 11.84
N ALA A 191 11.82 -12.11 12.75
CA ALA A 191 11.97 -11.35 13.98
C ALA A 191 12.27 -9.87 13.71
N GLN A 192 13.18 -9.56 12.78
CA GLN A 192 13.49 -8.18 12.41
C GLN A 192 12.27 -7.47 11.80
N VAL A 193 11.50 -8.16 10.95
CA VAL A 193 10.28 -7.58 10.37
C VAL A 193 9.22 -7.34 11.44
N ARG A 194 9.06 -8.27 12.39
CA ARG A 194 8.16 -8.10 13.54
C ARG A 194 8.57 -6.88 14.38
N ASP A 195 9.84 -6.73 14.70
CA ASP A 195 10.33 -5.60 15.51
C ASP A 195 10.07 -4.26 14.79
N ASN A 196 10.35 -4.20 13.48
CA ASN A 196 10.04 -3.03 12.66
C ASN A 196 8.53 -2.73 12.64
N ALA A 197 7.69 -3.75 12.46
CA ALA A 197 6.24 -3.60 12.44
C ALA A 197 5.70 -3.09 13.78
N LEU A 198 6.20 -3.61 14.90
CA LEU A 198 5.83 -3.15 16.24
C LEU A 198 6.28 -1.71 16.51
N ALA A 199 7.43 -1.29 15.97
CA ALA A 199 7.87 0.11 16.07
C ALA A 199 6.88 1.08 15.37
N TYR A 200 6.39 0.71 14.17
CA TYR A 200 5.33 1.50 13.50
C TYR A 200 4.01 1.45 14.26
N ALA A 201 3.65 0.30 14.83
CA ALA A 201 2.44 0.17 15.64
C ALA A 201 2.49 1.04 16.90
N HIS A 202 3.65 1.12 17.54
CA HIS A 202 3.85 2.00 18.70
C HIS A 202 3.69 3.47 18.31
N ALA A 203 4.43 3.89 17.28
CA ALA A 203 4.37 5.27 16.82
C ALA A 203 2.97 5.69 16.35
N TRP A 204 2.21 4.77 15.74
CA TRP A 204 0.82 5.04 15.35
C TRP A 204 -0.07 5.29 16.55
N ARG A 205 0.01 4.47 17.60
CA ARG A 205 -0.78 4.66 18.84
C ARG A 205 -0.49 5.99 19.55
N GLU A 206 0.76 6.47 19.48
CA GLU A 206 1.12 7.79 20.02
C GLU A 206 0.51 8.95 19.20
N ILE A 207 0.23 8.74 17.92
CA ILE A 207 -0.43 9.74 17.06
C ILE A 207 -1.95 9.77 17.30
N GLU A 208 -2.57 8.63 17.63
CA GLU A 208 -4.02 8.54 17.87
C GLU A 208 -4.46 9.08 19.24
N THR A 209 -3.52 9.27 20.18
CA THR A 209 -3.78 9.81 21.54
C THR A 209 -3.67 11.32 21.57
#